data_137abaed17cb2269f7b753036e6c31c2
#
_entry.id   137abaed17cb2269f7b753036e6c31c2
#
_cell.length_a   1.000
_cell.length_b   1.000
_cell.length_c   1.000
_cell.angle_alpha   90.00
_cell.angle_beta   90.00
_cell.angle_gamma   90.00
#
_symmetry.space_group_name_H-M   'P 1'
#
loop_
_entity.id
_entity.type
_entity.pdbx_description
1 polymer ?
#
loop_
_entity_poly.entity_id
_entity_poly.type
_entity_poly.pdbx_seq_one_letter_code
_entity_poly.pdbx_strand_id
1 'polypeptide(L)'
;ETLPAGAAGDPVGDWALGYGWQVWRSRHGYRGDGAFGQYGMVLPEQDLVVAITSWSPDLQVTMDVIWSELLPGVDREPTPGGDQALAQALAGLKVPTAGTGWPEQPATAGWSGSDNHGNHISLTADTDQASLDWTDDTGARHQLVAGPDTWLPGRLAWDERWLAVATSAGYGPDGWRLRMAILHTPHLVTWTLPTGSCQATIAWSEEPLGWQRIHQLAQPFPLDNGI
;
A
#
# COMPACT_ATOMS: atom_id res chain seq x y z
N GLU A 1 -2.21 34.94 -7.42
CA GLU A 1 -1.08 35.25 -6.55
C GLU A 1 -0.87 34.09 -5.59
N THR A 2 0.25 33.36 -5.76
CA THR A 2 0.57 32.23 -4.88
C THR A 2 1.14 32.77 -3.58
N LEU A 3 0.62 32.27 -2.44
CA LEU A 3 1.20 32.58 -1.15
C LEU A 3 2.60 31.96 -1.05
N PRO A 4 3.59 32.65 -0.50
CA PRO A 4 4.86 32.03 -0.19
C PRO A 4 4.64 30.88 0.77
N ALA A 5 5.34 29.78 0.52
CA ALA A 5 5.34 28.67 1.44
C ALA A 5 5.97 29.10 2.76
N GLY A 6 5.23 29.07 3.83
CA GLY A 6 5.75 29.41 5.13
C GLY A 6 4.68 29.50 6.18
N ALA A 7 4.63 28.52 7.05
CA ALA A 7 4.28 28.68 8.47
C ALA A 7 4.18 27.35 9.26
N ALA A 8 4.77 26.25 8.81
CA ALA A 8 4.92 25.07 9.67
C ALA A 8 6.15 24.24 9.21
N GLY A 9 7.34 24.70 9.60
CA GLY A 9 8.60 24.14 9.14
C GLY A 9 8.92 24.60 7.72
N ASP A 10 10.17 24.90 7.42
CA ASP A 10 10.56 25.33 6.07
C ASP A 10 10.24 24.20 5.08
N PRO A 11 9.32 24.42 4.12
CA PRO A 11 9.02 23.41 3.11
C PRO A 11 10.27 23.15 2.28
N VAL A 12 10.53 21.87 2.01
CA VAL A 12 11.69 21.42 1.24
C VAL A 12 11.24 21.00 -0.15
N GLY A 13 12.12 21.11 -1.14
CA GLY A 13 11.87 20.67 -2.50
C GLY A 13 10.79 21.48 -3.21
N ASP A 14 9.92 20.79 -3.93
CA ASP A 14 8.88 21.43 -4.74
C ASP A 14 7.78 22.13 -3.90
N TRP A 15 7.65 21.84 -2.61
CA TRP A 15 6.72 22.56 -1.71
C TRP A 15 7.22 23.96 -1.32
N ALA A 16 8.52 24.21 -1.43
CA ALA A 16 9.10 25.54 -1.20
C ALA A 16 8.71 26.58 -2.27
N LEU A 17 8.15 26.14 -3.39
CA LEU A 17 7.87 27.01 -4.56
C LEU A 17 6.55 27.78 -4.43
N GLY A 18 5.70 27.46 -3.43
CA GLY A 18 4.48 28.18 -3.10
C GLY A 18 3.19 27.44 -3.45
N TYR A 19 2.11 27.86 -2.77
CA TYR A 19 0.76 27.29 -2.88
C TYR A 19 -0.28 28.39 -3.03
N GLY A 20 -1.32 28.15 -3.82
CA GLY A 20 -2.45 29.07 -3.94
C GLY A 20 -3.54 28.47 -4.85
N TRP A 21 -4.79 28.84 -4.60
CA TRP A 21 -5.96 28.35 -5.36
C TRP A 21 -6.07 26.82 -5.40
N GLN A 22 -5.71 26.18 -4.29
CA GLN A 22 -5.65 24.70 -4.13
C GLN A 22 -4.63 24.01 -5.05
N VAL A 23 -3.64 24.73 -5.54
CA VAL A 23 -2.60 24.22 -6.44
C VAL A 23 -1.23 24.58 -5.89
N TRP A 24 -0.31 23.63 -5.93
CA TRP A 24 1.11 23.85 -5.64
C TRP A 24 1.85 24.23 -6.90
N ARG A 25 2.79 25.14 -6.78
CA ARG A 25 3.81 25.33 -7.81
C ARG A 25 4.78 24.17 -7.77
N SER A 26 5.25 23.75 -8.94
CA SER A 26 6.27 22.73 -9.09
C SER A 26 7.46 23.31 -9.86
N ARG A 27 8.58 22.62 -9.82
CA ARG A 27 9.78 22.94 -10.61
C ARG A 27 9.45 23.07 -12.09
N HIS A 28 8.53 22.25 -12.57
CA HIS A 28 8.02 22.23 -13.94
C HIS A 28 6.50 22.32 -13.93
N GLY A 29 5.93 23.52 -13.91
CA GLY A 29 4.49 23.71 -13.95
C GLY A 29 3.82 23.78 -12.56
N TYR A 30 2.68 23.12 -12.41
CA TYR A 30 1.90 23.15 -11.18
C TYR A 30 1.15 21.82 -10.97
N ARG A 31 0.71 21.58 -9.73
CA ARG A 31 0.07 20.31 -9.37
C ARG A 31 -0.98 20.46 -8.28
N GLY A 32 -2.02 19.58 -8.32
CA GLY A 32 -2.72 19.14 -7.14
C GLY A 32 -1.96 17.97 -6.54
N ASP A 33 -1.78 17.95 -5.23
CA ASP A 33 -1.29 16.76 -4.55
C ASP A 33 -2.16 16.38 -3.36
N GLY A 34 -2.20 15.08 -3.09
CA GLY A 34 -2.90 14.50 -1.97
C GLY A 34 -1.97 13.60 -1.16
N ALA A 35 -2.43 13.25 0.03
CA ALA A 35 -1.68 12.38 0.92
C ALA A 35 -1.27 11.07 0.22
N PHE A 36 -0.12 10.56 0.59
CA PHE A 36 0.45 9.29 0.11
C PHE A 36 0.86 9.27 -1.37
N GLY A 37 1.05 10.44 -2.02
CA GLY A 37 1.54 10.52 -3.39
C GLY A 37 0.46 10.46 -4.46
N GLN A 38 -0.70 11.08 -4.21
CA GLN A 38 -1.72 11.29 -5.23
C GLN A 38 -1.40 12.58 -5.97
N TYR A 39 -1.17 12.52 -7.28
CA TYR A 39 -0.81 13.71 -8.06
C TYR A 39 -1.68 13.91 -9.29
N GLY A 40 -2.01 15.19 -9.52
CA GLY A 40 -2.46 15.68 -10.83
C GLY A 40 -1.54 16.82 -11.22
N MET A 41 -0.58 16.57 -12.12
CA MET A 41 0.42 17.54 -12.54
C MET A 41 0.09 18.08 -13.93
N VAL A 42 0.30 19.38 -14.10
CA VAL A 42 0.19 20.04 -15.39
C VAL A 42 1.53 20.70 -15.72
N LEU A 43 2.10 20.32 -16.84
CA LEU A 43 3.41 20.70 -17.32
C LEU A 43 3.24 21.45 -18.66
N PRO A 44 2.95 22.79 -18.62
CA PRO A 44 2.54 23.52 -19.81
C PRO A 44 3.63 23.61 -20.88
N GLU A 45 4.90 23.64 -20.49
CA GLU A 45 6.02 23.72 -21.43
C GLU A 45 6.16 22.45 -22.28
N GLN A 46 5.71 21.30 -21.76
CA GLN A 46 5.74 20.01 -22.45
C GLN A 46 4.38 19.60 -23.01
N ASP A 47 3.36 20.44 -22.88
CA ASP A 47 1.96 20.10 -23.21
C ASP A 47 1.53 18.75 -22.61
N LEU A 48 1.93 18.49 -21.35
CA LEU A 48 1.79 17.21 -20.67
C LEU A 48 0.98 17.32 -19.40
N VAL A 49 0.11 16.33 -19.18
CA VAL A 49 -0.58 16.09 -17.90
C VAL A 49 -0.16 14.72 -17.37
N VAL A 50 0.21 14.68 -16.08
CA VAL A 50 0.57 13.43 -15.39
C VAL A 50 -0.39 13.22 -14.23
N ALA A 51 -1.09 12.08 -14.24
CA ALA A 51 -1.94 11.65 -13.14
C ALA A 51 -1.34 10.41 -12.48
N ILE A 52 -1.20 10.46 -11.15
CA ILE A 52 -0.62 9.37 -10.36
C ILE A 52 -1.55 9.05 -9.21
N THR A 53 -1.86 7.76 -9.08
CA THR A 53 -2.40 7.18 -7.85
C THR A 53 -1.35 6.24 -7.28
N SER A 54 -0.85 6.54 -6.10
CA SER A 54 0.25 5.78 -5.52
C SER A 54 0.14 5.67 -4.00
N TRP A 55 0.99 4.84 -3.46
CA TRP A 55 1.41 4.88 -2.08
C TRP A 55 2.91 5.17 -2.07
N SER A 56 3.30 6.30 -1.52
CA SER A 56 4.69 6.67 -1.37
C SER A 56 4.91 7.34 -0.01
N PRO A 57 5.84 6.83 0.81
CA PRO A 57 6.22 7.48 2.06
C PRO A 57 7.02 8.76 1.82
N ASP A 58 7.68 8.86 0.66
CA ASP A 58 8.45 10.04 0.25
C ASP A 58 7.84 10.64 -1.01
N LEU A 59 7.12 11.73 -0.81
CA LEU A 59 6.40 12.42 -1.88
C LEU A 59 7.36 13.11 -2.87
N GLN A 60 8.52 13.59 -2.41
CA GLN A 60 9.49 14.27 -3.26
C GLN A 60 10.16 13.30 -4.23
N VAL A 61 10.49 12.09 -3.80
CA VAL A 61 11.09 11.06 -4.66
C VAL A 61 10.22 10.78 -5.89
N THR A 62 8.90 10.71 -5.74
CA THR A 62 7.99 10.51 -6.87
C THR A 62 8.11 11.63 -7.89
N MET A 63 8.18 12.87 -7.44
CA MET A 63 8.36 14.03 -8.34
C MET A 63 9.75 14.04 -8.97
N ASP A 64 10.78 13.74 -8.19
CA ASP A 64 12.16 13.72 -8.72
C ASP A 64 12.34 12.67 -9.82
N VAL A 65 11.67 11.51 -9.72
CA VAL A 65 11.64 10.53 -10.81
C VAL A 65 10.97 11.08 -12.07
N ILE A 66 9.89 11.84 -11.92
CA ILE A 66 9.25 12.49 -13.07
C ILE A 66 10.19 13.51 -13.70
N TRP A 67 10.87 14.33 -12.87
CA TRP A 67 11.79 15.36 -13.35
C TRP A 67 13.04 14.79 -14.00
N SER A 68 13.58 13.69 -13.47
CA SER A 68 14.83 13.10 -13.95
C SER A 68 14.67 12.07 -15.06
N GLU A 69 13.56 11.31 -15.05
CA GLU A 69 13.39 10.18 -15.94
C GLU A 69 12.32 10.41 -17.01
N LEU A 70 11.13 10.92 -16.62
CA LEU A 70 10.02 11.09 -17.55
C LEU A 70 10.25 12.33 -18.45
N LEU A 71 10.47 13.52 -17.87
CA LEU A 71 10.57 14.76 -18.65
C LEU A 71 11.67 14.76 -19.69
N PRO A 72 12.88 14.24 -19.43
CA PRO A 72 13.92 14.19 -20.45
C PRO A 72 13.58 13.27 -21.64
N GLY A 73 12.56 12.40 -21.47
CA GLY A 73 12.08 11.50 -22.52
C GLY A 73 10.95 12.08 -23.38
N VAL A 74 10.30 13.16 -22.93
CA VAL A 74 9.24 13.82 -23.69
C VAL A 74 9.82 14.41 -24.96
N ASP A 75 9.11 14.28 -26.09
CA ASP A 75 9.51 14.75 -27.42
C ASP A 75 10.79 14.11 -28.00
N ARG A 76 11.30 13.04 -27.41
CA ARG A 76 12.39 12.27 -28.00
C ARG A 76 11.86 11.27 -29.04
N GLU A 77 12.66 11.07 -30.07
CA GLU A 77 12.38 9.99 -31.03
C GLU A 77 12.38 8.62 -30.32
N PRO A 78 11.41 7.75 -30.65
CA PRO A 78 11.35 6.42 -30.07
C PRO A 78 12.65 5.64 -30.30
N THR A 79 13.15 4.99 -29.27
CA THR A 79 14.32 4.13 -29.37
C THR A 79 13.90 2.80 -30.01
N PRO A 80 14.59 2.30 -31.07
CA PRO A 80 14.29 0.98 -31.64
C PRO A 80 14.29 -0.11 -30.57
N GLY A 81 13.19 -0.88 -30.47
CA GLY A 81 13.03 -1.92 -29.46
C GLY A 81 12.62 -1.41 -28.08
N GLY A 82 12.46 -0.09 -27.89
CA GLY A 82 12.05 0.52 -26.61
C GLY A 82 10.71 0.00 -26.11
N ASP A 83 9.71 -0.12 -26.98
CA ASP A 83 8.38 -0.63 -26.62
C ASP A 83 8.44 -2.08 -26.12
N GLN A 84 9.27 -2.93 -26.74
CA GLN A 84 9.45 -4.30 -26.29
C GLN A 84 10.14 -4.36 -24.92
N ALA A 85 11.17 -3.56 -24.72
CA ALA A 85 11.87 -3.48 -23.45
C ALA A 85 10.94 -2.96 -22.33
N LEU A 86 10.13 -1.95 -22.62
CA LEU A 86 9.12 -1.43 -21.69
C LEU A 86 8.07 -2.51 -21.36
N ALA A 87 7.54 -3.19 -22.38
CA ALA A 87 6.55 -4.26 -22.14
C ALA A 87 7.13 -5.38 -21.26
N GLN A 88 8.39 -5.78 -21.47
CA GLN A 88 9.07 -6.76 -20.62
C GLN A 88 9.28 -6.26 -19.20
N ALA A 89 9.68 -5.00 -19.02
CA ALA A 89 9.84 -4.40 -17.69
C ALA A 89 8.49 -4.34 -16.95
N LEU A 90 7.43 -3.90 -17.61
CA LEU A 90 6.07 -3.84 -17.04
C LEU A 90 5.53 -5.23 -16.66
N ALA A 91 5.77 -6.24 -17.50
CA ALA A 91 5.36 -7.62 -17.19
C ALA A 91 6.08 -8.21 -15.97
N GLY A 92 7.25 -7.69 -15.64
CA GLY A 92 8.03 -8.07 -14.45
C GLY A 92 7.65 -7.33 -13.18
N LEU A 93 6.85 -6.27 -13.25
CA LEU A 93 6.44 -5.51 -12.08
C LEU A 93 5.49 -6.31 -11.20
N LYS A 94 5.83 -6.40 -9.92
CA LYS A 94 5.00 -7.05 -8.90
C LYS A 94 4.99 -6.21 -7.63
N VAL A 95 3.83 -6.11 -6.99
CA VAL A 95 3.76 -5.64 -5.62
C VAL A 95 4.41 -6.71 -4.73
N PRO A 96 5.44 -6.38 -3.93
CA PRO A 96 6.11 -7.37 -3.10
C PRO A 96 5.13 -8.08 -2.16
N THR A 97 5.19 -9.40 -2.13
CA THR A 97 4.42 -10.27 -1.23
C THR A 97 5.06 -10.34 0.16
N ALA A 98 4.48 -11.13 1.06
CA ALA A 98 5.06 -11.37 2.39
C ALA A 98 6.37 -12.19 2.34
N GLY A 99 6.61 -12.89 1.25
CA GLY A 99 7.77 -13.74 0.98
C GLY A 99 7.37 -15.03 0.29
N THR A 100 8.37 -15.76 -0.17
CA THR A 100 8.21 -17.02 -0.92
C THR A 100 8.42 -18.26 -0.04
N GLY A 101 9.05 -18.09 1.14
CA GLY A 101 9.31 -19.19 2.06
C GLY A 101 8.01 -19.82 2.59
N TRP A 102 8.01 -21.16 2.67
CA TRP A 102 6.90 -21.94 3.23
C TRP A 102 7.45 -23.08 4.09
N PRO A 103 6.77 -23.48 5.19
CA PRO A 103 7.30 -24.53 6.05
C PRO A 103 7.23 -25.90 5.36
N GLU A 104 8.23 -26.75 5.56
CA GLU A 104 8.24 -28.14 5.05
C GLU A 104 7.10 -28.97 5.62
N GLN A 105 6.68 -28.67 6.85
CA GLN A 105 5.57 -29.32 7.54
C GLN A 105 4.56 -28.26 8.01
N PRO A 106 3.71 -27.77 7.12
CA PRO A 106 2.81 -26.65 7.41
C PRO A 106 1.88 -26.91 8.60
N ALA A 107 1.36 -28.13 8.72
CA ALA A 107 0.44 -28.49 9.79
C ALA A 107 1.06 -28.35 11.20
N THR A 108 2.39 -28.39 11.32
CA THR A 108 3.11 -28.23 12.60
C THR A 108 3.66 -26.82 12.79
N ALA A 109 3.62 -25.97 11.76
CA ALA A 109 4.11 -24.60 11.79
C ALA A 109 3.02 -23.60 12.19
N GLY A 110 1.95 -24.05 12.82
CA GLY A 110 0.89 -23.18 13.34
C GLY A 110 1.43 -22.20 14.38
N TRP A 111 0.72 -21.09 14.55
CA TRP A 111 1.05 -20.07 15.54
C TRP A 111 -0.20 -19.68 16.34
N SER A 112 -0.04 -19.36 17.62
CA SER A 112 -1.12 -18.85 18.45
C SER A 112 -0.56 -17.91 19.52
N GLY A 113 -1.25 -16.79 19.71
CA GLY A 113 -0.85 -15.77 20.68
C GLY A 113 -1.76 -14.56 20.67
N SER A 114 -1.21 -13.39 20.95
CA SER A 114 -1.94 -12.13 20.98
C SER A 114 -1.08 -10.99 20.40
N ASP A 115 -1.75 -9.90 20.02
CA ASP A 115 -1.08 -8.63 19.69
C ASP A 115 -0.76 -7.79 20.95
N ASN A 116 -0.22 -6.60 20.74
CA ASN A 116 0.14 -5.65 21.81
C ASN A 116 -1.08 -5.15 22.62
N HIS A 117 -2.29 -5.35 22.12
CA HIS A 117 -3.54 -4.95 22.76
C HIS A 117 -4.24 -6.13 23.47
N GLY A 118 -3.65 -7.33 23.39
CA GLY A 118 -4.21 -8.55 23.97
C GLY A 118 -5.25 -9.24 23.07
N ASN A 119 -5.43 -8.77 21.83
CA ASN A 119 -6.34 -9.42 20.90
C ASN A 119 -5.79 -10.77 20.44
N HIS A 120 -6.63 -11.80 20.43
CA HIS A 120 -6.22 -13.14 20.07
C HIS A 120 -5.92 -13.25 18.57
N ILE A 121 -4.83 -13.94 18.26
CA ILE A 121 -4.39 -14.25 16.90
C ILE A 121 -4.00 -15.72 16.87
N SER A 122 -4.46 -16.46 15.86
CA SER A 122 -3.97 -17.80 15.57
C SER A 122 -3.80 -18.01 14.08
N LEU A 123 -2.83 -18.84 13.71
CA LEU A 123 -2.54 -19.17 12.33
C LEU A 123 -2.44 -20.68 12.19
N THR A 124 -3.11 -21.21 11.18
CA THR A 124 -2.93 -22.57 10.67
C THR A 124 -2.47 -22.52 9.23
N ALA A 125 -1.75 -23.53 8.77
CA ALA A 125 -1.29 -23.60 7.39
C ALA A 125 -1.41 -25.01 6.84
N ASP A 126 -1.63 -25.10 5.53
CA ASP A 126 -1.51 -26.31 4.72
C ASP A 126 -0.40 -26.15 3.66
N THR A 127 -0.39 -26.98 2.63
CA THR A 127 0.64 -26.97 1.59
C THR A 127 0.64 -25.69 0.74
N ASP A 128 -0.50 -25.03 0.61
CA ASP A 128 -0.70 -23.98 -0.39
C ASP A 128 -1.16 -22.64 0.22
N GLN A 129 -1.65 -22.65 1.46
CA GLN A 129 -2.20 -21.46 2.09
C GLN A 129 -2.08 -21.48 3.61
N ALA A 130 -2.11 -20.28 4.18
CA ALA A 130 -2.23 -20.06 5.62
C ALA A 130 -3.56 -19.35 5.90
N SER A 131 -4.20 -19.73 7.01
CA SER A 131 -5.40 -19.09 7.53
C SER A 131 -5.08 -18.42 8.85
N LEU A 132 -5.21 -17.10 8.89
CA LEU A 132 -5.08 -16.27 10.08
C LEU A 132 -6.46 -15.97 10.64
N ASP A 133 -6.74 -16.44 11.86
CA ASP A 133 -7.88 -16.02 12.65
C ASP A 133 -7.45 -14.91 13.60
N TRP A 134 -8.16 -13.81 13.56
CA TRP A 134 -7.82 -12.60 14.29
C TRP A 134 -9.07 -11.96 14.88
N THR A 135 -9.00 -11.58 16.17
CA THR A 135 -10.02 -10.76 16.83
C THR A 135 -9.54 -9.32 16.82
N ASP A 136 -10.35 -8.41 16.31
CA ASP A 136 -10.00 -6.99 16.31
C ASP A 136 -10.36 -6.29 17.63
N ASP A 137 -10.05 -5.04 17.74
CA ASP A 137 -10.28 -4.20 18.92
C ASP A 137 -11.77 -3.85 19.16
N THR A 138 -12.65 -4.19 18.23
CA THR A 138 -14.13 -4.16 18.44
C THR A 138 -14.66 -5.48 19.00
N GLY A 139 -13.82 -6.52 19.06
CA GLY A 139 -14.20 -7.87 19.41
C GLY A 139 -14.74 -8.70 18.23
N ALA A 140 -14.74 -8.13 17.01
CA ALA A 140 -15.12 -8.84 15.81
C ALA A 140 -14.02 -9.86 15.42
N ARG A 141 -14.46 -11.04 14.96
CA ARG A 141 -13.56 -12.11 14.51
C ARG A 141 -13.46 -12.10 13.00
N HIS A 142 -12.25 -12.18 12.51
CA HIS A 142 -11.94 -12.19 11.08
C HIS A 142 -11.07 -13.39 10.75
N GLN A 143 -11.23 -13.89 9.52
CA GLN A 143 -10.34 -14.89 8.94
C GLN A 143 -9.75 -14.32 7.65
N LEU A 144 -8.43 -14.42 7.52
CA LEU A 144 -7.66 -14.05 6.33
C LEU A 144 -6.99 -15.31 5.78
N VAL A 145 -7.22 -15.58 4.50
CA VAL A 145 -6.54 -16.68 3.80
C VAL A 145 -5.45 -16.07 2.93
N ALA A 146 -4.23 -16.56 3.03
CA ALA A 146 -3.05 -16.00 2.35
C ALA A 146 -2.16 -17.12 1.80
N GLY A 147 -1.60 -16.93 0.62
CA GLY A 147 -0.71 -17.89 -0.02
C GLY A 147 0.73 -17.37 -0.14
N PRO A 148 1.70 -18.28 -0.43
CA PRO A 148 3.09 -17.90 -0.69
C PRO A 148 3.23 -17.22 -2.05
N ASP A 149 4.08 -16.18 -2.12
CA ASP A 149 4.42 -15.45 -3.35
C ASP A 149 3.22 -15.04 -4.24
N THR A 150 2.07 -14.85 -3.62
CA THR A 150 0.84 -14.46 -4.32
C THR A 150 -0.02 -13.56 -3.46
N TRP A 151 -0.83 -12.73 -4.11
CA TRP A 151 -1.85 -11.93 -3.48
C TRP A 151 -3.22 -12.59 -3.70
N LEU A 152 -3.81 -13.10 -2.63
CA LEU A 152 -5.15 -13.71 -2.66
C LEU A 152 -6.20 -12.65 -2.32
N PRO A 153 -7.15 -12.39 -3.23
CA PRO A 153 -8.23 -11.45 -2.94
C PRO A 153 -9.16 -12.00 -1.86
N GLY A 154 -9.65 -11.10 -1.02
CA GLY A 154 -10.54 -11.44 0.08
C GLY A 154 -11.39 -10.25 0.51
N ARG A 155 -12.16 -10.44 1.56
CA ARG A 155 -13.03 -9.42 2.13
C ARG A 155 -13.06 -9.54 3.65
N LEU A 156 -12.95 -8.40 4.33
CA LEU A 156 -13.28 -8.27 5.75
C LEU A 156 -14.62 -7.54 5.88
N ALA A 157 -15.46 -7.99 6.80
CA ALA A 157 -16.79 -7.42 7.02
C ALA A 157 -17.01 -7.05 8.50
N TRP A 158 -17.70 -5.92 8.73
CA TRP A 158 -18.20 -5.43 10.02
C TRP A 158 -19.64 -4.94 9.81
N ASP A 159 -20.60 -5.68 10.27
CA ASP A 159 -22.03 -5.36 10.07
C ASP A 159 -22.34 -5.04 8.59
N GLU A 160 -22.75 -3.81 8.30
CA GLU A 160 -23.10 -3.34 6.95
C GLU A 160 -21.89 -2.72 6.20
N ARG A 161 -20.66 -2.87 6.71
CA ARG A 161 -19.44 -2.32 6.10
C ARG A 161 -18.46 -3.43 5.76
N TRP A 162 -17.61 -3.17 4.79
CA TRP A 162 -16.60 -4.12 4.39
C TRP A 162 -15.35 -3.47 3.79
N LEU A 163 -14.27 -4.22 3.76
CA LEU A 163 -13.02 -3.90 3.07
C LEU A 163 -12.71 -4.96 2.03
N ALA A 164 -12.45 -4.53 0.80
CA ALA A 164 -11.79 -5.38 -0.17
C ALA A 164 -10.30 -5.43 0.15
N VAL A 165 -9.76 -6.62 0.30
CA VAL A 165 -8.37 -6.84 0.69
C VAL A 165 -7.70 -7.82 -0.26
N ALA A 166 -6.37 -7.78 -0.30
CA ALA A 166 -5.56 -8.85 -0.85
C ALA A 166 -4.51 -9.25 0.18
N THR A 167 -4.30 -10.53 0.37
CA THR A 167 -3.44 -11.09 1.41
C THR A 167 -2.37 -11.98 0.84
N SER A 168 -1.22 -11.98 1.49
CA SER A 168 -0.07 -12.81 1.15
C SER A 168 0.61 -13.29 2.42
N ALA A 169 1.14 -14.50 2.43
CA ALA A 169 1.88 -15.07 3.56
C ALA A 169 3.26 -15.54 3.12
N GLY A 170 4.19 -15.56 4.08
CA GLY A 170 5.51 -16.15 3.93
C GLY A 170 6.01 -16.65 5.29
N TYR A 171 6.86 -17.67 5.26
CA TYR A 171 7.48 -18.27 6.43
C TYR A 171 8.99 -18.27 6.29
N GLY A 172 9.69 -17.92 7.36
CA GLY A 172 11.15 -17.87 7.39
C GLY A 172 11.70 -18.24 8.75
N PRO A 173 13.02 -18.07 8.96
CA PRO A 173 13.68 -18.39 10.23
C PRO A 173 13.07 -17.67 11.44
N ASP A 174 12.56 -16.45 11.21
CA ASP A 174 11.98 -15.61 12.27
C ASP A 174 10.48 -15.91 12.52
N GLY A 175 9.85 -16.77 11.72
CA GLY A 175 8.43 -17.12 11.82
C GLY A 175 7.59 -16.69 10.62
N TRP A 176 6.29 -16.51 10.86
CA TRP A 176 5.34 -16.10 9.84
C TRP A 176 5.31 -14.59 9.64
N ARG A 177 5.13 -14.20 8.39
CA ARG A 177 4.76 -12.84 7.99
C ARG A 177 3.54 -12.92 7.10
N LEU A 178 2.50 -12.16 7.44
CA LEU A 178 1.35 -11.95 6.57
C LEU A 178 1.27 -10.48 6.21
N ARG A 179 0.88 -10.21 4.98
CA ARG A 179 0.60 -8.87 4.49
C ARG A 179 -0.82 -8.80 3.97
N MET A 180 -1.50 -7.72 4.27
CA MET A 180 -2.84 -7.42 3.78
C MET A 180 -2.84 -6.03 3.16
N ALA A 181 -3.05 -5.95 1.87
CA ALA A 181 -3.32 -4.69 1.18
C ALA A 181 -4.82 -4.39 1.22
N ILE A 182 -5.18 -3.16 1.57
CA ILE A 182 -6.56 -2.68 1.56
C ILE A 182 -6.79 -2.00 0.20
N LEU A 183 -7.50 -2.68 -0.72
CA LEU A 183 -7.46 -2.42 -2.15
C LEU A 183 -7.94 -1.02 -2.60
N HIS A 184 -8.77 -0.33 -1.81
CA HIS A 184 -9.27 1.01 -2.13
C HIS A 184 -8.52 2.13 -1.39
N THR A 185 -7.39 1.79 -0.77
CA THR A 185 -6.59 2.71 0.03
C THR A 185 -5.10 2.49 -0.25
N PRO A 186 -4.22 3.41 0.16
CA PRO A 186 -2.77 3.20 0.07
C PRO A 186 -2.22 2.33 1.20
N HIS A 187 -3.07 1.79 2.09
CA HIS A 187 -2.64 1.16 3.32
C HIS A 187 -2.39 -0.33 3.17
N LEU A 188 -1.33 -0.77 3.81
CA LEU A 188 -0.93 -2.17 3.91
C LEU A 188 -0.60 -2.48 5.37
N VAL A 189 -1.16 -3.59 5.87
CA VAL A 189 -0.93 -4.09 7.22
C VAL A 189 -0.05 -5.32 7.15
N THR A 190 0.91 -5.43 8.06
CA THR A 190 1.79 -6.58 8.20
C THR A 190 1.65 -7.17 9.59
N TRP A 191 1.31 -8.45 9.67
CA TRP A 191 1.41 -9.27 10.87
C TRP A 191 2.76 -9.99 10.86
N THR A 192 3.50 -9.88 11.95
CA THR A 192 4.70 -10.68 12.21
C THR A 192 4.41 -11.57 13.40
N LEU A 193 4.52 -12.89 13.19
CA LEU A 193 4.23 -13.93 14.16
C LEU A 193 5.51 -14.72 14.42
N PRO A 194 6.33 -14.29 15.40
CA PRO A 194 7.68 -14.81 15.56
C PRO A 194 7.70 -16.24 16.08
N THR A 195 8.66 -17.03 15.61
CA THR A 195 8.94 -18.37 16.15
C THR A 195 9.40 -18.25 17.60
N GLY A 196 8.86 -19.09 18.48
CA GLY A 196 9.26 -19.12 19.90
C GLY A 196 8.69 -18.00 20.77
N SER A 197 7.78 -17.18 20.23
CA SER A 197 7.02 -16.18 20.98
C SER A 197 5.54 -16.29 20.69
N CYS A 198 4.70 -15.96 21.65
CA CYS A 198 3.25 -15.81 21.46
C CYS A 198 2.81 -14.35 21.34
N GLN A 199 3.75 -13.45 21.12
CA GLN A 199 3.50 -12.03 20.93
C GLN A 199 3.62 -11.67 19.46
N ALA A 200 2.50 -11.32 18.81
CA ALA A 200 2.46 -10.82 17.44
C ALA A 200 2.71 -9.32 17.39
N THR A 201 3.25 -8.87 16.28
CA THR A 201 3.31 -7.44 15.94
C THR A 201 2.41 -7.17 14.74
N ILE A 202 1.59 -6.12 14.82
CA ILE A 202 0.79 -5.60 13.72
C ILE A 202 1.33 -4.21 13.38
N ALA A 203 1.75 -4.02 12.15
CA ALA A 203 2.32 -2.76 11.69
C ALA A 203 1.68 -2.31 10.38
N TRP A 204 1.41 -1.02 10.28
CA TRP A 204 1.06 -0.36 9.03
C TRP A 204 2.33 -0.05 8.23
N SER A 205 2.26 -0.16 6.91
CA SER A 205 3.30 0.42 6.06
C SER A 205 3.25 1.95 6.06
N GLU A 206 2.03 2.49 6.14
CA GLU A 206 1.73 3.89 6.36
C GLU A 206 0.44 3.98 7.15
N GLU A 207 0.43 4.73 8.24
CA GLU A 207 -0.76 4.86 9.09
C GLU A 207 -1.84 5.69 8.39
N PRO A 208 -3.12 5.30 8.49
CA PRO A 208 -4.23 6.08 7.96
C PRO A 208 -4.33 7.45 8.64
N LEU A 209 -4.55 8.51 7.86
CA LEU A 209 -4.73 9.86 8.38
C LEU A 209 -5.95 9.94 9.30
N GLY A 210 -5.70 10.30 10.58
CA GLY A 210 -6.73 10.43 11.59
C GLY A 210 -7.39 9.13 12.04
N TRP A 211 -7.00 7.99 11.47
CA TRP A 211 -7.54 6.68 11.79
C TRP A 211 -6.41 5.70 12.10
N GLN A 212 -6.53 5.02 13.21
CA GLN A 212 -5.52 4.05 13.65
C GLN A 212 -6.00 2.60 13.56
N ARG A 213 -7.26 2.37 13.12
CA ARG A 213 -7.91 1.06 13.19
C ARG A 213 -8.45 0.62 11.84
N ILE A 214 -8.28 -0.66 11.54
CA ILE A 214 -8.68 -1.25 10.25
C ILE A 214 -10.17 -1.06 9.98
N HIS A 215 -11.04 -1.29 10.97
CA HIS A 215 -12.50 -1.20 10.80
C HIS A 215 -12.99 0.22 10.41
N GLN A 216 -12.21 1.27 10.75
CA GLN A 216 -12.57 2.65 10.40
C GLN A 216 -12.40 2.96 8.91
N LEU A 217 -11.65 2.13 8.18
CA LEU A 217 -11.50 2.21 6.73
C LEU A 217 -12.63 1.49 5.98
N ALA A 218 -13.45 0.70 6.69
CA ALA A 218 -14.52 -0.07 6.06
C ALA A 218 -15.59 0.85 5.47
N GLN A 219 -15.95 0.58 4.21
CA GLN A 219 -16.98 1.28 3.47
C GLN A 219 -18.34 0.60 3.71
N PRO A 220 -19.48 1.34 3.59
CA PRO A 220 -20.78 0.72 3.51
C PRO A 220 -20.81 -0.30 2.37
N PHE A 221 -21.59 -1.37 2.53
CA PHE A 221 -21.85 -2.28 1.40
C PHE A 221 -22.37 -1.45 0.22
N PRO A 222 -21.84 -1.60 -0.99
CA PRO A 222 -22.43 -1.00 -2.15
C PRO A 222 -23.87 -1.53 -2.23
N LEU A 223 -24.83 -0.62 -2.33
CA LEU A 223 -26.18 -1.00 -2.73
C LEU A 223 -26.02 -1.83 -4.01
N ASP A 224 -26.59 -3.03 -4.02
CA ASP A 224 -26.50 -4.00 -5.12
C ASP A 224 -26.86 -3.32 -6.46
N ASN A 225 -25.87 -2.76 -7.12
CA ASN A 225 -25.97 -2.31 -8.51
C ASN A 225 -25.39 -3.42 -9.38
N GLY A 226 -26.00 -4.60 -9.28
CA GLY A 226 -25.82 -5.78 -10.13
C GLY A 226 -24.64 -5.73 -11.11
N ILE A 227 -23.42 -6.03 -10.64
CA ILE A 227 -22.28 -6.45 -11.47
C ILE A 227 -21.88 -7.86 -11.02
#